data_d5d9511f0d628b8ea09094bccf45f34f
#
_entry.id   d5d9511f0d628b8ea09094bccf45f34f
#
_cell.length_a   1.000
_cell.length_b   1.000
_cell.length_c   1.000
_cell.angle_alpha   90.00
_cell.angle_beta   90.00
_cell.angle_gamma   90.00
#
_symmetry.space_group_name_H-M   'P 1'
#
loop_
_entity.id
_entity.type
_entity.pdbx_description
1 polymer ?
#
loop_
_entity_poly.entity_id
_entity_poly.type
_entity_poly.pdbx_seq_one_letter_code
_entity_poly.pdbx_strand_id
1 'polypeptide(L)'
;MIFVNSGAGLQTWAGFSAYSASKYALTALADALRAEERGTVRVTSLHPGRVATDMQVELSALQGRPYRAADYLDPAEVARAVRLAVELAPGASAESIRLS
;
A
#
# COMPACT_ATOMS: atom_id res chain seq x y z
N MET A 1 -3.44 -6.34 -12.10
CA MET A 1 -2.27 -6.57 -11.19
C MET A 1 -2.31 -5.58 -10.05
N ILE A 2 -2.20 -6.05 -8.84
CA ILE A 2 -2.27 -5.21 -7.64
C ILE A 2 -0.92 -5.28 -6.93
N PHE A 3 -0.31 -4.11 -6.72
CA PHE A 3 0.88 -3.99 -5.88
C PHE A 3 0.47 -3.47 -4.51
N VAL A 4 0.63 -4.29 -3.49
CA VAL A 4 0.39 -3.86 -2.11
C VAL A 4 1.65 -3.16 -1.62
N ASN A 5 1.63 -1.85 -1.69
CA ASN A 5 2.73 -0.98 -1.32
C ASN A 5 2.50 -0.44 0.11
N SER A 6 2.88 0.77 0.37
CA SER A 6 2.78 1.44 1.67
C SER A 6 2.73 2.95 1.46
N GLY A 7 2.29 3.67 2.45
CA GLY A 7 2.47 5.12 2.49
C GLY A 7 3.94 5.52 2.41
N ALA A 8 4.84 4.66 2.87
CA ALA A 8 6.29 4.86 2.76
C ALA A 8 6.81 4.78 1.32
N GLY A 9 6.00 4.37 0.37
CA GLY A 9 6.31 4.45 -1.07
C GLY A 9 5.98 5.80 -1.70
N LEU A 10 5.37 6.71 -0.94
CA LEU A 10 4.98 8.05 -1.37
C LEU A 10 5.69 9.15 -0.58
N GLN A 11 6.11 8.85 0.63
CA GLN A 11 6.84 9.77 1.50
C GLN A 11 7.70 8.97 2.48
N THR A 12 8.67 9.63 3.09
CA THR A 12 9.55 8.97 4.04
C THR A 12 9.77 9.81 5.30
N TRP A 13 10.34 9.20 6.31
CA TRP A 13 10.64 9.80 7.60
C TRP A 13 12.03 9.38 8.05
N ALA A 14 12.59 10.12 9.00
CA ALA A 14 13.85 9.73 9.64
C ALA A 14 13.74 8.32 10.23
N GLY A 15 14.74 7.49 9.99
CA GLY A 15 14.78 6.12 10.47
C GLY A 15 14.14 5.09 9.55
N PHE A 16 13.54 5.54 8.42
CA PHE A 16 12.84 4.65 7.48
C PHE A 16 13.52 4.58 6.11
N SER A 17 14.80 4.95 6.02
CA SER A 17 15.48 5.05 4.71
C SER A 17 15.44 3.77 3.90
N ALA A 18 15.81 2.62 4.49
CA ALA A 18 15.85 1.35 3.76
C ALA A 18 14.45 0.87 3.38
N TYR A 19 13.50 0.95 4.32
CA TYR A 19 12.13 0.55 4.07
C TYR A 19 11.49 1.42 3.00
N SER A 20 11.60 2.75 3.13
CA SER A 20 11.05 3.67 2.13
C SER A 20 11.70 3.49 0.77
N ALA A 21 13.01 3.27 0.71
CA ALA A 21 13.69 3.03 -0.56
C ALA A 21 13.11 1.81 -1.28
N SER A 22 12.84 0.71 -0.55
CA SER A 22 12.24 -0.48 -1.12
C SER A 22 10.81 -0.21 -1.64
N LYS A 23 10.04 0.57 -0.91
CA LYS A 23 8.66 0.90 -1.29
C LYS A 23 8.59 1.92 -2.41
N TYR A 24 9.51 2.88 -2.48
CA TYR A 24 9.64 3.77 -3.63
C TYR A 24 10.02 3.01 -4.90
N ALA A 25 10.90 2.01 -4.76
CA ALA A 25 11.24 1.14 -5.89
C ALA A 25 10.01 0.40 -6.41
N LEU A 26 9.15 -0.09 -5.50
CA LEU A 26 7.90 -0.74 -5.88
C LEU A 26 6.94 0.23 -6.58
N THR A 27 6.88 1.47 -6.14
CA THR A 27 6.09 2.52 -6.79
C THR A 27 6.58 2.74 -8.22
N ALA A 28 7.89 2.87 -8.41
CA ALA A 28 8.48 3.06 -9.73
C ALA A 28 8.20 1.86 -10.65
N LEU A 29 8.31 0.64 -10.11
CA LEU A 29 8.02 -0.57 -10.87
C LEU A 29 6.56 -0.61 -11.33
N ALA A 30 5.63 -0.31 -10.43
CA ALA A 30 4.21 -0.30 -10.77
C ALA A 30 3.88 0.74 -11.84
N ASP A 31 4.46 1.94 -11.72
CA ASP A 31 4.24 3.02 -12.69
C ASP A 31 4.80 2.64 -14.08
N ALA A 32 5.98 2.03 -14.11
CA ALA A 32 6.59 1.57 -15.36
C ALA A 32 5.75 0.47 -16.02
N LEU A 33 5.33 -0.52 -15.26
CA LEU A 33 4.49 -1.60 -15.78
C LEU A 33 3.15 -1.08 -16.30
N ARG A 34 2.56 -0.11 -15.61
CA ARG A 34 1.30 0.50 -16.06
C ARG A 34 1.47 1.13 -17.43
N ALA A 35 2.58 1.82 -17.64
CA ALA A 35 2.88 2.44 -18.93
C ALA A 35 3.17 1.40 -20.02
N GLU A 36 3.96 0.38 -19.69
CA GLU A 36 4.37 -0.66 -20.64
C GLU A 36 3.21 -1.57 -21.06
N GLU A 37 2.31 -1.89 -20.13
CA GLU A 37 1.22 -2.84 -20.34
C GLU A 37 -0.14 -2.16 -20.57
N ARG A 38 -0.12 -0.89 -20.92
CA ARG A 38 -1.35 -0.12 -21.16
C ARG A 38 -2.21 -0.81 -22.23
N GLY A 39 -3.47 -1.04 -21.87
CA GLY A 39 -4.42 -1.72 -22.73
C GLY A 39 -4.41 -3.24 -22.63
N THR A 40 -3.42 -3.83 -21.97
CA THR A 40 -3.30 -5.27 -21.78
C THR A 40 -3.56 -5.68 -20.34
N VAL A 41 -2.92 -5.01 -19.38
CA VAL A 41 -3.04 -5.31 -17.96
C VAL A 41 -3.30 -4.01 -17.21
N ARG A 42 -4.26 -4.04 -16.29
CA ARG A 42 -4.48 -2.94 -15.34
C ARG A 42 -3.52 -3.12 -14.17
N VAL A 43 -2.84 -2.05 -13.80
CA VAL A 43 -1.88 -2.05 -12.69
C VAL A 43 -2.34 -1.04 -11.66
N THR A 44 -2.62 -1.51 -10.45
CA THR A 44 -3.02 -0.69 -9.31
C THR A 44 -1.97 -0.75 -8.23
N SER A 45 -1.54 0.41 -7.75
CA SER A 45 -0.70 0.53 -6.56
C SER A 45 -1.58 0.88 -5.37
N LEU A 46 -1.50 0.08 -4.32
CA LEU A 46 -2.24 0.29 -3.08
C LEU A 46 -1.26 0.74 -2.01
N HIS A 47 -1.53 1.89 -1.41
CA HIS A 47 -0.66 2.51 -0.41
C HIS A 47 -1.39 2.64 0.93
N PRO A 48 -1.55 1.53 1.68
CA PRO A 48 -2.15 1.63 3.00
C PRO A 48 -1.16 2.28 3.98
N GLY A 49 -1.70 3.02 4.93
CA GLY A 49 -0.96 3.49 6.07
C GLY A 49 -0.72 2.34 7.06
N ARG A 50 -0.81 2.62 8.35
CA ARG A 50 -0.66 1.56 9.36
C ARG A 50 -1.90 0.66 9.38
N VAL A 51 -1.67 -0.64 9.25
CA VAL A 51 -2.73 -1.65 9.27
C VAL A 51 -2.66 -2.43 10.58
N ALA A 52 -3.81 -2.71 11.18
CA ALA A 52 -3.92 -3.47 12.42
C ALA A 52 -3.56 -4.94 12.16
N THR A 53 -2.30 -5.28 12.34
CA THR A 53 -1.75 -6.62 12.12
C THR A 53 -0.89 -7.03 13.30
N ASP A 54 -0.61 -8.33 13.41
CA ASP A 54 0.28 -8.86 14.44
C ASP A 54 1.67 -8.23 14.35
N MET A 55 2.14 -7.94 13.14
CA MET A 55 3.42 -7.26 12.93
C MET A 55 3.43 -5.88 13.62
N GLN A 56 2.35 -5.12 13.53
CA GLN A 56 2.25 -3.81 14.18
C GLN A 56 2.22 -3.92 15.70
N VAL A 57 1.58 -4.97 16.23
CA VAL A 57 1.59 -5.24 17.66
C VAL A 57 3.02 -5.49 18.15
N GLU A 58 3.76 -6.36 17.46
CA GLU A 58 5.15 -6.69 17.78
C GLU A 58 6.05 -5.46 17.64
N LEU A 59 5.91 -4.70 16.58
CA LEU A 59 6.70 -3.51 16.32
C LEU A 59 6.48 -2.45 17.41
N SER A 60 5.23 -2.24 17.82
CA SER A 60 4.89 -1.30 18.89
C SER A 60 5.53 -1.71 20.21
N ALA A 61 5.51 -3.02 20.54
CA ALA A 61 6.15 -3.54 21.73
C ALA A 61 7.66 -3.30 21.71
N LEU A 62 8.32 -3.57 20.58
CA LEU A 62 9.76 -3.34 20.42
C LEU A 62 10.13 -1.86 20.55
N GLN A 63 9.25 -0.97 20.12
CA GLN A 63 9.47 0.48 20.18
C GLN A 63 9.02 1.10 21.50
N GLY A 64 8.50 0.30 22.44
CA GLY A 64 7.98 0.78 23.71
C GLY A 64 6.73 1.65 23.59
N ARG A 65 5.99 1.53 22.51
CA ARG A 65 4.75 2.29 22.29
C ARG A 65 3.53 1.43 22.62
N PRO A 66 2.48 2.00 23.21
CA PRO A 66 1.23 1.28 23.36
C PRO A 66 0.61 1.01 21.98
N TYR A 67 0.10 -0.20 21.79
CA TYR A 67 -0.65 -0.56 20.61
C TYR A 67 -2.14 -0.29 20.84
N ARG A 68 -2.76 0.40 19.89
CA ARG A 68 -4.21 0.63 19.87
C ARG A 68 -4.72 0.33 18.48
N ALA A 69 -5.54 -0.73 18.35
CA ALA A 69 -6.07 -1.12 17.04
C ALA A 69 -6.84 0.01 16.36
N ALA A 70 -7.50 0.89 17.14
CA ALA A 70 -8.26 2.01 16.60
C ALA A 70 -7.38 3.05 15.88
N ASP A 71 -6.07 3.07 16.15
CA ASP A 71 -5.12 3.97 15.50
C ASP A 71 -4.62 3.43 14.16
N TYR A 72 -5.10 2.24 13.74
CA TYR A 72 -4.64 1.53 12.57
C TYR A 72 -5.82 1.19 11.67
N LEU A 73 -5.53 1.05 10.36
CA LEU A 73 -6.53 0.57 9.41
C LEU A 73 -6.91 -0.87 9.72
N ASP A 74 -8.19 -1.18 9.63
CA ASP A 74 -8.65 -2.55 9.64
C ASP A 74 -8.19 -3.24 8.34
N PRO A 75 -7.57 -4.43 8.42
CA PRO A 75 -7.21 -5.18 7.22
C PRO A 75 -8.34 -5.37 6.22
N ALA A 76 -9.60 -5.42 6.70
CA ALA A 76 -10.77 -5.51 5.84
C ALA A 76 -10.91 -4.31 4.90
N GLU A 77 -10.48 -3.12 5.32
CA GLU A 77 -10.52 -1.93 4.47
C GLU A 77 -9.50 -2.03 3.33
N VAL A 78 -8.34 -2.61 3.61
CA VAL A 78 -7.34 -2.89 2.57
C VAL A 78 -7.91 -3.88 1.56
N ALA A 79 -8.58 -4.93 2.03
CA ALA A 79 -9.21 -5.93 1.17
C ALA A 79 -10.31 -5.31 0.30
N ARG A 80 -11.09 -4.37 0.85
CA ARG A 80 -12.12 -3.66 0.07
C ARG A 80 -11.50 -2.83 -1.05
N ALA A 81 -10.38 -2.20 -0.81
CA ALA A 81 -9.69 -1.42 -1.84
C ALA A 81 -9.17 -2.30 -2.96
N VAL A 82 -8.62 -3.48 -2.63
CA VAL A 82 -8.21 -4.48 -3.63
C VAL A 82 -9.41 -4.91 -4.46
N ARG A 83 -10.51 -5.21 -3.82
CA ARG A 83 -11.74 -5.65 -4.48
C ARG A 83 -12.27 -4.57 -5.41
N LEU A 84 -12.29 -3.33 -4.97
CA LEU A 84 -12.69 -2.20 -5.80
C LEU A 84 -11.86 -2.13 -7.09
N ALA A 85 -10.54 -2.22 -6.97
CA ALA A 85 -9.64 -2.16 -8.12
C ALA A 85 -9.88 -3.30 -9.10
N VAL A 86 -10.14 -4.51 -8.60
CA VAL A 86 -10.38 -5.69 -9.43
C VAL A 86 -11.73 -5.64 -10.11
N GLU A 87 -12.76 -5.13 -9.46
CA GLU A 87 -14.15 -5.16 -9.93
C GLU A 87 -14.54 -3.98 -10.81
N LEU A 88 -13.63 -3.05 -11.09
CA LEU A 88 -13.91 -1.97 -12.02
C LEU A 88 -14.23 -2.49 -13.41
N ALA A 89 -15.11 -1.78 -14.11
CA ALA A 89 -15.50 -2.15 -15.46
C ALA A 89 -14.30 -2.17 -16.41
N PRO A 90 -14.35 -2.97 -17.50
CA PRO A 90 -13.33 -2.92 -18.53
C PRO A 90 -13.15 -1.47 -19.04
N GLY A 91 -11.90 -1.05 -19.20
CA GLY A 91 -11.58 0.30 -19.62
C GLY A 91 -11.43 1.31 -18.47
N ALA A 92 -11.86 0.95 -17.25
CA ALA A 92 -11.62 1.75 -16.05
C ALA A 92 -10.44 1.19 -15.26
N SER A 93 -9.67 2.06 -14.65
CA SER A 93 -8.52 1.65 -13.86
C SER A 93 -8.33 2.57 -12.66
N ALA A 94 -8.14 1.98 -11.48
CA ALA A 94 -7.66 2.71 -10.33
C ALA A 94 -6.14 2.58 -10.31
N GLU A 95 -5.43 3.64 -10.61
CA GLU A 95 -3.97 3.59 -10.75
C GLU A 95 -3.26 3.60 -9.41
N SER A 96 -3.75 4.40 -8.47
CA SER A 96 -3.17 4.53 -7.15
C SER A 96 -4.29 4.76 -6.12
N ILE A 97 -4.25 4.00 -5.03
CA ILE A 97 -5.21 4.12 -3.94
C ILE A 97 -4.43 4.31 -2.64
N ARG A 98 -4.59 5.44 -1.99
CA ARG A 98 -4.00 5.71 -0.70
C ARG A 98 -5.06 5.59 0.39
N LEU A 99 -4.76 4.79 1.40
CA LEU A 99 -5.63 4.61 2.57
C LEU A 99 -4.91 5.09 3.83
N SER A 100 -5.61 5.82 4.65
CA SER A 100 -5.05 6.29 5.92
C SER A 100 -6.06 6.20 7.05
#